data_084ff19050e02fb2d2ab9230e63135f7
#
_entry.id   084ff19050e02fb2d2ab9230e63135f7
#
_cell.length_a   1.000
_cell.length_b   1.000
_cell.length_c   1.000
_cell.angle_alpha   90.00
_cell.angle_beta   90.00
_cell.angle_gamma   90.00
#
_symmetry.space_group_name_H-M   'P 1'
#
loop_
_entity.id
_entity.type
_entity.pdbx_description
1 polymer ?
#
loop_
_entity_poly.entity_id
_entity_poly.type
_entity_poly.pdbx_seq_one_letter_code
_entity_poly.pdbx_strand_id
1 'polypeptide(L)'
;MDMKDLEFMRIWDRYSPLLTRTQREMTDLYFNYDLSLTEIAEEKGCSKQGVSDCLNICRKKLEEYEQKLGFAEQTVRVKEALGLFAKRNPEHAEEILKIADLLDGKGGEE
;
A
#
# COMPACT_ATOMS: atom_id res chain seq x y z
N MET A 1 -4.55 2.32 -17.95
CA MET A 1 -3.50 2.21 -16.97
C MET A 1 -3.86 1.22 -15.89
N ASP A 2 -2.90 0.43 -15.52
CA ASP A 2 -3.14 -0.62 -14.54
C ASP A 2 -3.10 -0.07 -13.13
N MET A 3 -4.21 -0.16 -12.41
CA MET A 3 -4.27 0.29 -11.03
C MET A 3 -3.50 -0.63 -10.08
N LYS A 4 -3.03 -1.76 -10.59
CA LYS A 4 -2.35 -2.76 -9.77
C LYS A 4 -0.84 -2.67 -9.86
N ASP A 5 -0.29 -1.53 -10.27
CA ASP A 5 1.15 -1.41 -10.35
C ASP A 5 1.77 -1.32 -8.94
N LEU A 6 3.04 -1.66 -8.88
CA LEU A 6 3.75 -1.76 -7.61
C LEU A 6 3.85 -0.42 -6.89
N GLU A 7 4.00 0.65 -7.65
CA GLU A 7 4.11 1.96 -7.05
C GLU A 7 2.84 2.35 -6.31
N PHE A 8 1.68 2.08 -6.93
CA PHE A 8 0.42 2.39 -6.27
C PHE A 8 0.22 1.51 -5.04
N MET A 9 0.67 0.25 -5.08
CA MET A 9 0.56 -0.63 -3.92
C MET A 9 1.28 -0.04 -2.71
N ARG A 10 2.41 0.61 -2.93
CA ARG A 10 3.16 1.26 -1.85
C ARG A 10 2.37 2.43 -1.26
N ILE A 11 1.67 3.17 -2.11
CA ILE A 11 0.82 4.27 -1.67
C ILE A 11 -0.34 3.72 -0.87
N TRP A 12 -0.97 2.64 -1.35
CA TRP A 12 -2.07 2.01 -0.63
C TRP A 12 -1.63 1.52 0.74
N ASP A 13 -0.48 0.86 0.79
CA ASP A 13 0.04 0.35 2.08
C ASP A 13 0.19 1.48 3.10
N ARG A 14 0.60 2.64 2.63
CA ARG A 14 0.89 3.74 3.55
C ARG A 14 -0.35 4.47 4.00
N TYR A 15 -1.31 4.65 3.10
CA TYR A 15 -2.44 5.54 3.37
C TYR A 15 -3.78 4.84 3.49
N SER A 16 -3.85 3.53 3.28
CA SER A 16 -5.14 2.85 3.33
C SER A 16 -5.85 3.02 4.68
N PRO A 17 -5.16 3.17 5.82
CA PRO A 17 -5.88 3.41 7.07
C PRO A 17 -6.72 4.68 7.07
N LEU A 18 -6.49 5.59 6.14
CA LEU A 18 -7.27 6.83 6.02
C LEU A 18 -8.55 6.64 5.21
N LEU A 19 -8.72 5.48 4.59
CA LEU A 19 -9.95 5.18 3.85
C LEU A 19 -11.05 4.74 4.81
N THR A 20 -12.30 4.86 4.37
CA THR A 20 -13.40 4.27 5.13
C THR A 20 -13.24 2.75 5.11
N ARG A 21 -13.97 2.09 6.00
CA ARG A 21 -13.89 0.63 6.07
C ARG A 21 -14.26 -0.03 4.75
N THR A 22 -15.37 0.41 4.16
CA THR A 22 -15.81 -0.16 2.89
C THR A 22 -14.79 0.10 1.78
N GLN A 23 -14.26 1.32 1.73
CA GLN A 23 -13.25 1.67 0.72
C GLN A 23 -12.00 0.82 0.88
N ARG A 24 -11.56 0.63 2.12
CA ARG A 24 -10.37 -0.17 2.36
C ARG A 24 -10.59 -1.62 1.97
N GLU A 25 -11.76 -2.16 2.30
CA GLU A 25 -12.06 -3.54 1.96
C GLU A 25 -12.12 -3.74 0.45
N MET A 26 -12.76 -2.84 -0.27
CA MET A 26 -12.85 -2.98 -1.72
C MET A 26 -11.50 -2.88 -2.41
N THR A 27 -10.68 -1.91 -1.99
CA THR A 27 -9.35 -1.78 -2.56
C THR A 27 -8.47 -2.97 -2.19
N ASP A 28 -8.63 -3.49 -0.98
CA ASP A 28 -7.88 -4.67 -0.56
C ASP A 28 -8.23 -5.88 -1.42
N LEU A 29 -9.51 -6.11 -1.67
CA LEU A 29 -9.92 -7.23 -2.51
C LEU A 29 -9.37 -7.10 -3.92
N TYR A 30 -9.35 -5.89 -4.44
CA TYR A 30 -8.87 -5.67 -5.80
C TYR A 30 -7.35 -5.77 -5.92
N PHE A 31 -6.62 -5.09 -5.03
CA PHE A 31 -5.18 -4.99 -5.13
C PHE A 31 -4.44 -6.17 -4.53
N ASN A 32 -4.90 -6.68 -3.39
CA ASN A 32 -4.18 -7.74 -2.68
C ASN A 32 -4.72 -9.13 -2.95
N TYR A 33 -6.02 -9.25 -3.23
CA TYR A 33 -6.62 -10.55 -3.50
C TYR A 33 -6.93 -10.77 -4.96
N ASP A 34 -6.65 -9.78 -5.78
CA ASP A 34 -6.75 -9.89 -7.24
C ASP A 34 -8.15 -10.27 -7.74
N LEU A 35 -9.18 -9.84 -7.01
CA LEU A 35 -10.54 -10.08 -7.45
C LEU A 35 -10.91 -9.15 -8.59
N SER A 36 -11.76 -9.64 -9.50
CA SER A 36 -12.30 -8.81 -10.58
C SER A 36 -13.37 -7.88 -10.05
N LEU A 37 -13.71 -6.87 -10.85
CA LEU A 37 -14.80 -5.97 -10.48
C LEU A 37 -16.11 -6.73 -10.26
N THR A 38 -16.38 -7.73 -11.11
CA THR A 38 -17.58 -8.53 -11.00
C THR A 38 -17.60 -9.32 -9.68
N GLU A 39 -16.46 -9.91 -9.35
CA GLU A 39 -16.36 -10.69 -8.12
C GLU A 39 -16.55 -9.81 -6.89
N ILE A 40 -15.97 -8.63 -6.89
CA ILE A 40 -16.13 -7.71 -5.77
C ILE A 40 -17.58 -7.25 -5.66
N ALA A 41 -18.19 -6.94 -6.80
CA ALA A 41 -19.59 -6.51 -6.81
C ALA A 41 -20.50 -7.58 -6.21
N GLU A 42 -20.26 -8.84 -6.55
CA GLU A 42 -21.05 -9.94 -6.02
C GLU A 42 -20.83 -10.09 -4.53
N GLU A 43 -19.60 -10.00 -4.10
CA GLU A 43 -19.29 -10.18 -2.68
C GLU A 43 -19.87 -9.08 -1.83
N LYS A 44 -19.84 -7.83 -2.33
CA LYS A 44 -20.31 -6.69 -1.56
C LYS A 44 -21.77 -6.34 -1.79
N GLY A 45 -22.43 -7.03 -2.70
CA GLY A 45 -23.85 -6.76 -2.97
C GLY A 45 -24.10 -5.44 -3.62
N CYS A 46 -23.24 -5.02 -4.53
CA CYS A 46 -23.40 -3.75 -5.24
C CYS A 46 -23.14 -3.98 -6.72
N SER A 47 -23.23 -2.89 -7.51
CA SER A 47 -23.05 -3.00 -8.95
C SER A 47 -21.56 -2.96 -9.31
N LYS A 48 -21.24 -3.51 -10.47
CA LYS A 48 -19.89 -3.46 -11.00
C LYS A 48 -19.44 -2.02 -11.18
N GLN A 49 -20.35 -1.16 -11.67
CA GLN A 49 -20.04 0.24 -11.84
C GLN A 49 -19.75 0.92 -10.50
N GLY A 50 -20.50 0.54 -9.47
CA GLY A 50 -20.26 1.06 -8.13
C GLY A 50 -18.87 0.71 -7.60
N VAL A 51 -18.43 -0.53 -7.87
CA VAL A 51 -17.08 -0.93 -7.49
C VAL A 51 -16.04 -0.10 -8.24
N SER A 52 -16.24 0.05 -9.56
CA SER A 52 -15.30 0.82 -10.37
C SER A 52 -15.20 2.26 -9.87
N ASP A 53 -16.35 2.88 -9.58
CA ASP A 53 -16.37 4.25 -9.08
C ASP A 53 -15.65 4.37 -7.74
N CYS A 54 -15.88 3.41 -6.85
CA CYS A 54 -15.24 3.42 -5.55
C CYS A 54 -13.72 3.31 -5.69
N LEU A 55 -13.25 2.41 -6.54
CA LEU A 55 -11.82 2.24 -6.73
C LEU A 55 -11.19 3.49 -7.32
N ASN A 56 -11.87 4.15 -8.26
CA ASN A 56 -11.34 5.37 -8.85
C ASN A 56 -11.25 6.51 -7.84
N ILE A 57 -12.28 6.64 -7.01
CA ILE A 57 -12.29 7.67 -5.96
C ILE A 57 -11.16 7.41 -4.97
N CYS A 58 -11.00 6.15 -4.56
CA CYS A 58 -9.96 5.80 -3.61
C CYS A 58 -8.58 6.07 -4.18
N ARG A 59 -8.37 5.72 -5.46
CA ARG A 59 -7.09 5.95 -6.08
C ARG A 59 -6.72 7.42 -6.09
N LYS A 60 -7.65 8.28 -6.48
CA LYS A 60 -7.39 9.71 -6.48
C LYS A 60 -7.07 10.22 -5.09
N LYS A 61 -7.83 9.75 -4.11
CA LYS A 61 -7.65 10.19 -2.74
C LYS A 61 -6.28 9.81 -2.22
N LEU A 62 -5.87 8.56 -2.47
CA LEU A 62 -4.58 8.09 -2.00
C LEU A 62 -3.44 8.81 -2.70
N GLU A 63 -3.57 9.04 -4.00
CA GLU A 63 -2.54 9.75 -4.74
C GLU A 63 -2.41 11.20 -4.27
N GLU A 64 -3.51 11.82 -3.89
CA GLU A 64 -3.46 13.17 -3.33
C GLU A 64 -2.71 13.20 -2.00
N TYR A 65 -2.94 12.21 -1.15
CA TYR A 65 -2.19 12.13 0.10
C TYR A 65 -0.69 12.02 -0.18
N GLU A 66 -0.33 11.18 -1.13
CA GLU A 66 1.09 11.00 -1.45
C GLU A 66 1.69 12.27 -2.04
N GLN A 67 0.94 12.99 -2.88
CA GLN A 67 1.42 14.24 -3.43
C GLN A 67 1.75 15.26 -2.34
N LYS A 68 0.92 15.27 -1.30
CA LYS A 68 1.08 16.25 -0.23
C LYS A 68 2.12 15.81 0.79
N LEU A 69 2.20 14.55 1.09
CA LEU A 69 3.02 14.06 2.21
C LEU A 69 4.31 13.37 1.77
N GLY A 70 4.26 12.64 0.66
CA GLY A 70 5.45 11.96 0.16
C GLY A 70 5.98 10.84 1.04
N PHE A 71 5.13 10.28 1.92
CA PHE A 71 5.60 9.29 2.88
C PHE A 71 5.89 7.94 2.26
N ALA A 72 5.15 7.57 1.20
CA ALA A 72 5.41 6.28 0.55
C ALA A 72 6.75 6.29 -0.16
N GLU A 73 7.04 7.37 -0.86
CA GLU A 73 8.33 7.50 -1.53
C GLU A 73 9.47 7.59 -0.51
N GLN A 74 9.27 8.33 0.56
CA GLN A 74 10.28 8.45 1.59
C GLN A 74 10.59 7.09 2.21
N THR A 75 9.56 6.28 2.46
CA THR A 75 9.76 4.95 3.00
C THR A 75 10.62 4.10 2.09
N VAL A 76 10.35 4.14 0.77
CA VAL A 76 11.14 3.37 -0.18
C VAL A 76 12.59 3.82 -0.17
N ARG A 77 12.82 5.13 -0.16
CA ARG A 77 14.18 5.66 -0.20
C ARG A 77 14.97 5.26 1.04
N VAL A 78 14.34 5.31 2.20
CA VAL A 78 15.03 4.92 3.43
C VAL A 78 15.31 3.42 3.42
N LYS A 79 14.36 2.61 2.98
CA LYS A 79 14.58 1.17 2.90
C LYS A 79 15.71 0.81 1.95
N GLU A 80 15.78 1.50 0.82
CA GLU A 80 16.86 1.25 -0.13
C GLU A 80 18.22 1.60 0.46
N ALA A 81 18.28 2.72 1.16
CA ALA A 81 19.52 3.14 1.80
C ALA A 81 19.95 2.14 2.87
N LEU A 82 18.99 1.67 3.67
CA LEU A 82 19.30 0.67 4.69
C LEU A 82 19.71 -0.65 4.06
N GLY A 83 19.08 -1.04 2.95
CA GLY A 83 19.46 -2.26 2.25
C GLY A 83 20.87 -2.21 1.73
N LEU A 84 21.29 -1.08 1.18
CA LEU A 84 22.66 -0.91 0.72
C LEU A 84 23.66 -0.96 1.88
N PHE A 85 23.28 -0.34 2.99
CA PHE A 85 24.12 -0.36 4.17
C PHE A 85 24.29 -1.78 4.70
N ALA A 86 23.20 -2.58 4.69
CA ALA A 86 23.27 -3.96 5.12
C ALA A 86 24.21 -4.78 4.23
N LYS A 87 24.18 -4.53 2.93
CA LYS A 87 25.07 -5.25 2.02
C LYS A 87 26.52 -4.95 2.27
N ARG A 88 26.82 -3.72 2.66
CA ARG A 88 28.21 -3.32 2.94
C ARG A 88 28.66 -3.75 4.31
N ASN A 89 27.74 -4.11 5.19
CA ASN A 89 28.05 -4.50 6.55
C ASN A 89 27.31 -5.78 6.90
N PRO A 90 27.71 -6.92 6.29
CA PRO A 90 26.96 -8.15 6.49
C PRO A 90 26.91 -8.62 7.94
N GLU A 91 27.89 -8.23 8.74
CA GLU A 91 27.90 -8.59 10.16
C GLU A 91 26.80 -7.90 10.94
N HIS A 92 26.23 -6.84 10.40
CA HIS A 92 25.14 -6.10 11.04
C HIS A 92 23.85 -6.15 10.24
N ALA A 93 23.80 -6.98 9.18
CA ALA A 93 22.68 -6.96 8.25
C ALA A 93 21.35 -7.25 8.93
N GLU A 94 21.33 -8.19 9.85
CA GLU A 94 20.11 -8.57 10.51
C GLU A 94 19.54 -7.40 11.33
N GLU A 95 20.40 -6.71 12.05
CA GLU A 95 20.00 -5.55 12.82
C GLU A 95 19.48 -4.43 11.93
N ILE A 96 20.19 -4.18 10.85
CA ILE A 96 19.82 -3.11 9.93
C ILE A 96 18.45 -3.39 9.30
N LEU A 97 18.21 -4.63 8.91
CA LEU A 97 16.93 -4.98 8.30
C LEU A 97 15.79 -4.93 9.29
N LYS A 98 16.06 -5.18 10.57
CA LYS A 98 15.04 -4.97 11.59
C LYS A 98 14.64 -3.49 11.71
N ILE A 99 15.62 -2.60 11.56
CA ILE A 99 15.31 -1.18 11.56
C ILE A 99 14.43 -0.83 10.37
N ALA A 100 14.73 -1.39 9.20
CA ALA A 100 13.93 -1.14 8.02
C ALA A 100 12.48 -1.62 8.21
N ASP A 101 12.28 -2.70 8.93
CA ASP A 101 10.93 -3.22 9.17
C ASP A 101 10.07 -2.27 9.98
N LEU A 102 10.67 -1.39 10.76
CA LEU A 102 9.90 -0.41 11.51
C LEU A 102 9.11 0.52 10.60
N LEU A 103 9.60 0.72 9.38
CA LEU A 103 8.94 1.59 8.43
C LEU A 103 7.63 1.00 7.93
N ASP A 104 7.44 -0.30 8.06
CA ASP A 104 6.21 -0.95 7.66
C ASP A 104 5.17 -0.96 8.78
N GLY A 105 5.50 -0.41 9.94
CA GLY A 105 4.60 -0.39 11.06
C GLY A 105 4.42 -1.72 11.75
N LYS A 106 5.21 -2.71 11.36
CA LYS A 106 5.06 -4.06 11.91
C LYS A 106 5.93 -4.29 13.14
N GLY A 107 7.10 -3.68 13.14
CA GLY A 107 8.03 -3.89 14.25
C GLY A 107 7.56 -3.30 15.55
N GLY A 108 6.62 -2.38 15.52
CA GLY A 108 6.14 -1.74 16.72
C GLY A 108 4.91 -2.38 17.33
N GLU A 109 4.51 -3.52 16.84
CA GLU A 109 3.25 -4.11 17.23
C GLU A 109 3.38 -5.18 18.26
N GLU A 110 4.26 -5.15 19.06
CA GLU A 110 4.44 -6.23 20.00
C GLU A 110 3.61 -6.11 21.24
#